data_f2c2b4257e35a237862cbd072b134aef
#
_entry.id   f2c2b4257e35a237862cbd072b134aef
#
_cell.length_a   1.000
_cell.length_b   1.000
_cell.length_c   1.000
_cell.angle_alpha   90.00
_cell.angle_beta   90.00
_cell.angle_gamma   90.00
#
_symmetry.space_group_name_H-M   'P 1'
#
loop_
_entity.id
_entity.type
_entity.pdbx_description
1 polymer ?
#
loop_
_entity_poly.entity_id
_entity_poly.type
_entity_poly.pdbx_seq_one_letter_code
_entity_poly.pdbx_strand_id
1 'polypeptide(L)'
;MSREAEETIFPDTSGADCKVCQYGGIIGYHGYDGTIVFHSAAPSVSYEISANLLIVNSMIQHSTKRSVEKVRRFKENNEKRFSELCDLANQLIDHYDKLGRDIGVLEDMIKNDVTAIGLKMTENQKYLEEIQVSNDTLRDMISSLKEISLGTKITGAGDGGCIIALVKDENLDKVPALLPKDKEYFSAKIDTKGVVWKTEE
;
A
#
# COMPACT_ATOMS: atom_id res chain seq x y z
N MET A 1 10.41 5.27 -15.80
CA MET A 1 10.40 3.93 -16.46
C MET A 1 9.07 3.84 -17.20
N SER A 2 9.07 3.48 -18.48
CA SER A 2 7.78 3.27 -19.17
C SER A 2 7.23 1.90 -18.76
N ARG A 3 5.93 1.72 -18.79
CA ARG A 3 5.25 0.43 -18.58
C ARG A 3 5.85 -0.66 -19.49
N GLU A 4 6.17 -0.32 -20.73
CA GLU A 4 6.82 -1.24 -21.68
C GLU A 4 8.17 -1.79 -21.19
N ALA A 5 8.98 -0.96 -20.50
CA ALA A 5 10.25 -1.41 -19.93
C ALA A 5 10.03 -2.35 -18.73
N GLU A 6 9.00 -2.09 -17.91
CA GLU A 6 8.63 -2.96 -16.81
C GLU A 6 8.08 -4.30 -17.32
N GLU A 7 7.21 -4.28 -18.32
CA GLU A 7 6.65 -5.48 -18.97
C GLU A 7 7.70 -6.37 -19.61
N THR A 8 8.83 -5.80 -20.07
CA THR A 8 9.96 -6.55 -20.62
C THR A 8 10.63 -7.43 -19.56
N ILE A 9 10.68 -6.96 -18.31
CA ILE A 9 11.31 -7.69 -17.18
C ILE A 9 10.27 -8.54 -16.46
N PHE A 10 9.05 -8.00 -16.29
CA PHE A 10 7.94 -8.61 -15.58
C PHE A 10 6.67 -8.59 -16.44
N PRO A 11 6.48 -9.58 -17.33
CA PRO A 11 5.35 -9.59 -18.27
C PRO A 11 3.96 -9.54 -17.62
N ASP A 12 3.86 -10.00 -16.37
CA ASP A 12 2.60 -10.03 -15.61
C ASP A 12 2.45 -8.83 -14.65
N THR A 13 3.21 -7.73 -14.88
CA THR A 13 3.12 -6.55 -14.01
C THR A 13 1.76 -5.87 -14.12
N SER A 14 1.24 -5.38 -12.98
CA SER A 14 0.06 -4.54 -12.97
C SER A 14 0.32 -3.13 -13.53
N GLY A 15 1.58 -2.68 -13.54
CA GLY A 15 1.98 -1.31 -13.88
C GLY A 15 1.70 -0.27 -12.79
N ALA A 16 1.24 -0.69 -11.61
CA ALA A 16 0.92 0.21 -10.50
C ALA A 16 2.15 0.98 -10.02
N ASP A 17 3.30 0.31 -9.93
CA ASP A 17 4.56 0.92 -9.48
C ASP A 17 5.01 2.04 -10.40
N CYS A 18 4.95 1.82 -11.72
CA CYS A 18 5.23 2.86 -12.71
C CYS A 18 4.29 4.06 -12.57
N LYS A 19 3.00 3.80 -12.34
CA LYS A 19 2.00 4.86 -12.21
C LYS A 19 2.19 5.68 -10.94
N VAL A 20 2.37 5.05 -9.79
CA VAL A 20 2.59 5.80 -8.54
C VAL A 20 3.89 6.61 -8.57
N CYS A 21 4.96 6.08 -9.15
CA CYS A 21 6.20 6.83 -9.35
C CYS A 21 6.01 8.03 -10.29
N GLN A 22 5.21 7.88 -11.35
CA GLN A 22 4.95 8.94 -12.30
C GLN A 22 4.18 10.10 -11.68
N TYR A 23 3.15 9.80 -10.89
CA TYR A 23 2.21 10.80 -10.38
C TYR A 23 2.55 11.28 -8.97
N GLY A 24 3.20 10.46 -8.16
CA GLY A 24 3.38 10.72 -6.72
C GLY A 24 2.08 10.59 -5.93
N GLY A 25 2.16 10.86 -4.63
CA GLY A 25 1.02 10.83 -3.74
C GLY A 25 0.44 9.44 -3.51
N ILE A 26 -0.87 9.37 -3.33
CA ILE A 26 -1.64 8.13 -3.21
C ILE A 26 -2.51 8.01 -4.45
N ILE A 27 -2.48 6.87 -5.11
CA ILE A 27 -3.29 6.62 -6.30
C ILE A 27 -4.24 5.44 -6.07
N GLY A 28 -5.48 5.58 -6.51
CA GLY A 28 -6.38 4.46 -6.76
C GLY A 28 -6.18 3.98 -8.19
N TYR A 29 -5.84 2.70 -8.36
CA TYR A 29 -5.42 2.14 -9.63
C TYR A 29 -6.14 0.84 -9.94
N HIS A 30 -6.74 0.76 -11.13
CA HIS A 30 -7.30 -0.47 -11.68
C HIS A 30 -6.23 -1.18 -12.52
N GLY A 31 -5.66 -2.26 -11.98
CA GLY A 31 -4.64 -3.05 -12.68
C GLY A 31 -5.13 -3.72 -13.97
N TYR A 32 -6.45 -3.89 -14.09
CA TYR A 32 -7.08 -4.52 -15.25
C TYR A 32 -6.91 -3.71 -16.55
N ASP A 33 -7.19 -2.41 -16.52
CA ASP A 33 -7.14 -1.53 -17.69
C ASP A 33 -6.11 -0.39 -17.58
N GLY A 34 -5.39 -0.34 -16.47
CA GLY A 34 -4.40 0.70 -16.21
C GLY A 34 -5.00 2.07 -15.90
N THR A 35 -6.30 2.14 -15.58
CA THR A 35 -6.99 3.37 -15.28
C THR A 35 -6.65 3.86 -13.88
N ILE A 36 -6.25 5.14 -13.75
CA ILE A 36 -6.17 5.82 -12.47
C ILE A 36 -7.57 6.31 -12.13
N VAL A 37 -8.15 5.72 -11.08
CA VAL A 37 -9.48 6.08 -10.60
C VAL A 37 -9.41 7.28 -9.67
N PHE A 38 -8.29 7.40 -8.95
CA PHE A 38 -8.09 8.41 -7.93
C PHE A 38 -6.62 8.80 -7.85
N HIS A 39 -6.35 10.10 -7.66
CA HIS A 39 -5.02 10.64 -7.46
C HIS A 39 -5.07 11.77 -6.42
N SER A 40 -4.34 11.61 -5.32
CA SER A 40 -4.34 12.54 -4.20
C SER A 40 -3.42 13.75 -4.37
N ALA A 41 -2.57 13.77 -5.38
CA ALA A 41 -1.65 14.89 -5.60
C ALA A 41 -2.24 15.87 -6.62
N ALA A 42 -2.81 16.97 -6.15
CA ALA A 42 -2.98 18.15 -6.98
C ALA A 42 -1.60 18.85 -7.10
N PRO A 43 -1.14 19.23 -8.29
CA PRO A 43 0.18 19.88 -8.49
C PRO A 43 0.39 21.17 -7.69
N SER A 44 -0.69 21.76 -7.18
CA SER A 44 -0.70 23.05 -6.48
C SER A 44 -0.75 22.94 -4.95
N VAL A 45 -0.84 21.74 -4.38
CA VAL A 45 -1.05 21.56 -2.93
C VAL A 45 -0.03 20.61 -2.35
N SER A 46 0.87 21.15 -1.54
CA SER A 46 1.72 20.35 -0.67
C SER A 46 0.94 20.08 0.64
N TYR A 47 0.45 18.86 0.80
CA TYR A 47 -0.08 18.43 2.10
C TYR A 47 0.93 17.50 2.78
N GLU A 48 1.18 17.78 4.05
CA GLU A 48 1.93 16.86 4.90
C GLU A 48 0.95 15.87 5.51
N ILE A 49 1.11 14.60 5.17
CA ILE A 49 0.49 13.53 5.94
C ILE A 49 1.20 13.50 7.30
N SER A 50 0.47 13.75 8.37
CA SER A 50 0.98 13.80 9.75
C SER A 50 1.36 12.42 10.32
N ALA A 51 1.86 11.54 9.46
CA ALA A 51 2.32 10.21 9.78
C ALA A 51 3.43 9.77 8.82
N ASN A 52 4.18 8.76 9.22
CA ASN A 52 5.21 8.13 8.41
C ASN A 52 4.75 6.75 7.96
N LEU A 53 5.19 6.36 6.78
CA LEU A 53 5.18 4.97 6.35
C LEU A 53 6.44 4.30 6.90
N LEU A 54 6.27 3.44 7.89
CA LEU A 54 7.32 2.55 8.36
C LEU A 54 7.30 1.30 7.49
N ILE A 55 8.39 1.04 6.80
CA ILE A 55 8.60 -0.16 6.00
C ILE A 55 9.49 -1.10 6.80
N VAL A 56 9.04 -2.34 7.01
CA VAL A 56 9.79 -3.36 7.75
C VAL A 56 9.99 -4.58 6.87
N ASN A 57 11.24 -4.96 6.67
CA ASN A 57 11.62 -6.14 5.89
C ASN A 57 11.58 -7.39 6.77
N SER A 58 10.81 -8.40 6.38
CA SER A 58 10.75 -9.68 7.08
C SER A 58 12.03 -10.50 6.95
N MET A 59 12.93 -10.15 6.03
CA MET A 59 14.12 -10.92 5.64
C MET A 59 13.79 -12.29 5.06
N ILE A 60 12.51 -12.57 4.75
CA ILE A 60 12.09 -13.80 4.09
C ILE A 60 12.05 -13.57 2.59
N GLN A 61 12.86 -14.34 1.87
CA GLN A 61 12.77 -14.39 0.41
C GLN A 61 11.43 -14.99 -0.02
N HIS A 62 10.79 -14.33 -0.95
CA HIS A 62 9.50 -14.78 -1.48
C HIS A 62 9.52 -14.77 -3.01
N SER A 63 8.57 -15.47 -3.59
CA SER A 63 8.37 -15.51 -5.04
C SER A 63 7.00 -14.93 -5.36
N THR A 64 6.97 -13.79 -6.04
CA THR A 64 5.74 -13.17 -6.53
C THR A 64 4.87 -14.17 -7.30
N LYS A 65 5.49 -14.98 -8.15
CA LYS A 65 4.80 -16.04 -8.91
C LYS A 65 4.07 -17.03 -7.98
N ARG A 66 4.73 -17.46 -6.90
CA ARG A 66 4.14 -18.40 -5.93
C ARG A 66 2.98 -17.76 -5.16
N SER A 67 3.11 -16.50 -4.77
CA SER A 67 2.05 -15.77 -4.08
C SER A 67 0.83 -15.56 -4.98
N VAL A 68 1.05 -15.17 -6.25
CA VAL A 68 -0.01 -15.05 -7.26
C VAL A 68 -0.71 -16.39 -7.49
N GLU A 69 0.03 -17.51 -7.52
CA GLU A 69 -0.56 -18.84 -7.65
C GLU A 69 -1.46 -19.21 -6.47
N LYS A 70 -1.09 -18.82 -5.24
CA LYS A 70 -1.96 -19.00 -4.05
C LYS A 70 -3.28 -18.23 -4.19
N VAL A 71 -3.20 -16.97 -4.63
CA VAL A 71 -4.40 -16.15 -4.89
C VAL A 71 -5.29 -16.79 -5.94
N ARG A 72 -4.71 -17.31 -7.02
CA ARG A 72 -5.45 -18.02 -8.07
C ARG A 72 -6.19 -19.23 -7.51
N ARG A 73 -5.50 -20.10 -6.75
CA ARG A 73 -6.10 -21.27 -6.11
C ARG A 73 -7.19 -20.89 -5.10
N PHE A 74 -6.99 -19.82 -4.34
CA PHE A 74 -8.02 -19.32 -3.44
C PHE A 74 -9.27 -18.92 -4.22
N LYS A 75 -9.11 -18.15 -5.32
CA LYS A 75 -10.19 -17.76 -6.22
C LYS A 75 -10.94 -18.97 -6.79
N GLU A 76 -10.21 -19.96 -7.33
CA GLU A 76 -10.81 -21.17 -7.92
C GLU A 76 -11.63 -21.98 -6.92
N ASN A 77 -11.19 -22.04 -5.64
CA ASN A 77 -11.87 -22.80 -4.60
C ASN A 77 -12.93 -21.99 -3.84
N ASN A 78 -12.93 -20.65 -3.96
CA ASN A 78 -13.77 -19.76 -3.18
C ASN A 78 -14.27 -18.57 -4.03
N GLU A 79 -14.75 -18.84 -5.25
CA GLU A 79 -15.08 -17.80 -6.24
C GLU A 79 -16.00 -16.70 -5.70
N LYS A 80 -17.09 -17.09 -5.03
CA LYS A 80 -18.03 -16.14 -4.43
C LYS A 80 -17.34 -15.25 -3.39
N ARG A 81 -16.56 -15.86 -2.48
CA ARG A 81 -15.87 -15.11 -1.42
C ARG A 81 -14.79 -14.20 -2.00
N PHE A 82 -14.06 -14.66 -3.02
CA PHE A 82 -13.08 -13.85 -3.72
C PHE A 82 -13.72 -12.62 -4.37
N SER A 83 -14.90 -12.80 -5.02
CA SER A 83 -15.65 -11.68 -5.57
C SER A 83 -16.06 -10.67 -4.50
N GLU A 84 -16.58 -11.13 -3.36
CA GLU A 84 -16.92 -10.26 -2.22
C GLU A 84 -15.73 -9.45 -1.72
N LEU A 85 -14.53 -10.07 -1.64
CA LEU A 85 -13.30 -9.37 -1.23
C LEU A 85 -12.86 -8.31 -2.26
N CYS A 86 -13.01 -8.61 -3.55
CA CYS A 86 -12.76 -7.65 -4.62
C CYS A 86 -13.76 -6.48 -4.56
N ASP A 87 -15.03 -6.75 -4.32
CA ASP A 87 -16.08 -5.71 -4.21
C ASP A 87 -15.82 -4.77 -3.03
N LEU A 88 -15.36 -5.31 -1.90
CA LEU A 88 -14.95 -4.50 -0.74
C LEU A 88 -13.75 -3.59 -1.07
N ALA A 89 -12.77 -4.10 -1.83
CA ALA A 89 -11.64 -3.30 -2.28
C ALA A 89 -12.08 -2.20 -3.27
N ASN A 90 -12.98 -2.52 -4.20
CA ASN A 90 -13.55 -1.57 -5.15
C ASN A 90 -14.37 -0.48 -4.44
N GLN A 91 -15.17 -0.82 -3.43
CA GLN A 91 -15.91 0.16 -2.64
C GLN A 91 -15.00 1.19 -1.96
N LEU A 92 -13.80 0.80 -1.55
CA LEU A 92 -12.79 1.72 -1.03
C LEU A 92 -12.34 2.70 -2.11
N ILE A 93 -12.01 2.19 -3.30
CA ILE A 93 -11.58 3.00 -4.44
C ILE A 93 -12.71 3.96 -4.84
N ASP A 94 -13.94 3.48 -4.96
CA ASP A 94 -15.12 4.28 -5.31
C ASP A 94 -15.42 5.37 -4.27
N HIS A 95 -15.22 5.08 -3.00
CA HIS A 95 -15.38 6.05 -1.94
C HIS A 95 -14.41 7.21 -2.11
N TYR A 96 -13.13 6.92 -2.34
CA TYR A 96 -12.11 7.94 -2.57
C TYR A 96 -12.29 8.67 -3.93
N ASP A 97 -12.75 8.00 -4.98
CA ASP A 97 -13.06 8.64 -6.27
C ASP A 97 -14.19 9.67 -6.15
N LYS A 98 -15.25 9.33 -5.42
CA LYS A 98 -16.36 10.27 -5.17
C LYS A 98 -15.92 11.49 -4.37
N LEU A 99 -15.04 11.30 -3.39
CA LEU A 99 -14.48 12.38 -2.57
C LEU A 99 -13.47 13.22 -3.35
N GLY A 100 -12.69 12.60 -4.25
CA GLY A 100 -11.63 13.25 -5.02
C GLY A 100 -12.12 14.21 -6.10
N ARG A 101 -13.38 14.10 -6.50
CA ARG A 101 -13.98 15.09 -7.42
C ARG A 101 -14.24 16.42 -6.74
N ASP A 102 -14.28 16.45 -5.41
CA ASP A 102 -14.33 17.67 -4.60
C ASP A 102 -12.96 17.90 -3.97
N ILE A 103 -12.04 18.54 -4.71
CA ILE A 103 -10.61 18.70 -4.36
C ILE A 103 -10.42 19.23 -2.94
N GLY A 104 -11.28 20.15 -2.47
CA GLY A 104 -11.21 20.72 -1.12
C GLY A 104 -11.52 19.71 -0.01
N VAL A 105 -12.42 18.78 -0.24
CA VAL A 105 -12.80 17.76 0.74
C VAL A 105 -11.70 16.70 0.90
N LEU A 106 -11.00 16.38 -0.18
CA LEU A 106 -9.91 15.40 -0.16
C LEU A 106 -8.71 15.90 0.65
N GLU A 107 -8.38 17.19 0.54
CA GLU A 107 -7.31 17.81 1.33
C GLU A 107 -7.60 17.77 2.82
N ASP A 108 -8.83 18.09 3.22
CA ASP A 108 -9.23 18.04 4.62
C ASP A 108 -9.28 16.61 5.16
N MET A 109 -9.65 15.63 4.34
CA MET A 109 -9.68 14.23 4.75
C MET A 109 -8.28 13.63 4.88
N ILE A 110 -7.37 13.89 3.96
CA ILE A 110 -5.99 13.39 4.06
C ILE A 110 -5.25 14.08 5.22
N LYS A 111 -5.50 15.36 5.46
CA LYS A 111 -4.93 16.08 6.62
C LYS A 111 -5.50 15.62 7.96
N ASN A 112 -6.79 15.30 8.00
CA ASN A 112 -7.49 15.05 9.27
C ASN A 112 -7.76 13.58 9.55
N ASP A 113 -7.63 12.68 8.57
CA ASP A 113 -8.05 11.28 8.75
C ASP A 113 -7.01 10.23 8.37
N VAL A 114 -5.77 10.48 8.75
CA VAL A 114 -4.71 9.44 8.71
C VAL A 114 -5.14 8.19 9.47
N THR A 115 -6.01 8.34 10.47
CA THR A 115 -6.58 7.24 11.23
C THR A 115 -7.49 6.36 10.37
N ALA A 116 -8.33 6.95 9.51
CA ALA A 116 -9.18 6.17 8.61
C ALA A 116 -8.35 5.36 7.61
N ILE A 117 -7.29 5.94 7.07
CA ILE A 117 -6.33 5.20 6.21
C ILE A 117 -5.77 4.01 6.98
N GLY A 118 -5.31 4.20 8.22
CA GLY A 118 -4.78 3.13 9.06
C GLY A 118 -5.82 2.03 9.32
N LEU A 119 -7.06 2.38 9.63
CA LEU A 119 -8.14 1.42 9.81
C LEU A 119 -8.38 0.60 8.54
N LYS A 120 -8.34 1.22 7.35
CA LYS A 120 -8.49 0.53 6.08
C LYS A 120 -7.29 -0.36 5.74
N MET A 121 -6.08 0.03 6.10
CA MET A 121 -4.91 -0.85 6.02
C MET A 121 -5.10 -2.10 6.87
N THR A 122 -5.56 -1.94 8.10
CA THR A 122 -5.84 -3.06 9.02
C THR A 122 -6.98 -3.97 8.52
N GLU A 123 -8.03 -3.40 7.93
CA GLU A 123 -9.10 -4.15 7.30
C GLU A 123 -8.60 -4.95 6.08
N ASN A 124 -7.83 -4.31 5.21
CA ASN A 124 -7.23 -4.98 4.06
C ASN A 124 -6.29 -6.13 4.48
N GLN A 125 -5.55 -5.98 5.59
CA GLN A 125 -4.73 -7.06 6.11
C GLN A 125 -5.54 -8.32 6.44
N LYS A 126 -6.75 -8.20 6.98
CA LYS A 126 -7.62 -9.36 7.24
C LYS A 126 -7.96 -10.12 5.95
N TYR A 127 -8.16 -9.39 4.85
CA TYR A 127 -8.41 -10.00 3.54
C TYR A 127 -7.17 -10.72 3.01
N LEU A 128 -5.98 -10.16 3.20
CA LEU A 128 -4.72 -10.79 2.82
C LEU A 128 -4.44 -12.07 3.64
N GLU A 129 -4.81 -12.08 4.92
CA GLU A 129 -4.77 -13.30 5.76
C GLU A 129 -5.73 -14.37 5.22
N GLU A 130 -6.95 -13.99 4.87
CA GLU A 130 -7.96 -14.90 4.35
C GLU A 130 -7.54 -15.53 3.02
N ILE A 131 -6.91 -14.75 2.14
CA ILE A 131 -6.35 -15.22 0.85
C ILE A 131 -5.08 -16.07 1.04
N GLN A 132 -4.55 -16.15 2.27
CA GLN A 132 -3.39 -16.97 2.64
C GLN A 132 -2.05 -16.48 2.04
N VAL A 133 -1.91 -15.19 1.82
CA VAL A 133 -0.64 -14.56 1.38
C VAL A 133 0.19 -14.02 2.55
N SER A 134 -0.15 -14.41 3.77
CA SER A 134 0.59 -14.11 4.99
C SER A 134 1.34 -15.33 5.52
N ASN A 135 2.26 -15.11 6.44
CA ASN A 135 2.95 -16.14 7.21
C ASN A 135 3.17 -15.68 8.66
N ASP A 136 3.64 -16.59 9.52
CA ASP A 136 3.79 -16.30 10.96
C ASP A 136 4.71 -15.10 11.22
N THR A 137 5.84 -15.00 10.53
CA THR A 137 6.77 -13.87 10.69
C THR A 137 6.10 -12.53 10.34
N LEU A 138 5.35 -12.46 9.26
CA LEU A 138 4.62 -11.24 8.88
C LEU A 138 3.54 -10.90 9.92
N ARG A 139 2.81 -11.90 10.44
CA ARG A 139 1.82 -11.73 11.50
C ARG A 139 2.43 -11.21 12.79
N ASP A 140 3.58 -11.78 13.19
CA ASP A 140 4.30 -11.37 14.40
C ASP A 140 4.77 -9.90 14.29
N MET A 141 5.33 -9.51 13.14
CA MET A 141 5.75 -8.13 12.88
C MET A 141 4.56 -7.15 12.91
N ILE A 142 3.43 -7.52 12.29
CA ILE A 142 2.20 -6.71 12.30
C ILE A 142 1.68 -6.56 13.73
N SER A 143 1.66 -7.66 14.48
CA SER A 143 1.23 -7.68 15.89
C SER A 143 2.12 -6.81 16.78
N SER A 144 3.43 -6.84 16.57
CA SER A 144 4.40 -6.05 17.35
C SER A 144 4.18 -4.54 17.21
N LEU A 145 3.73 -4.08 16.04
CA LEU A 145 3.52 -2.66 15.76
C LEU A 145 2.10 -2.16 16.07
N LYS A 146 1.18 -3.05 16.47
CA LYS A 146 -0.25 -2.76 16.62
C LYS A 146 -0.53 -1.58 17.56
N GLU A 147 0.20 -1.49 18.68
CA GLU A 147 -0.05 -0.47 19.71
C GLU A 147 0.47 0.93 19.34
N ILE A 148 1.40 1.00 18.39
CA ILE A 148 2.03 2.28 18.00
C ILE A 148 1.63 2.75 16.61
N SER A 149 0.99 1.89 15.81
CA SER A 149 0.57 2.21 14.44
C SER A 149 -0.93 2.52 14.37
N LEU A 150 -1.30 3.37 13.42
CA LEU A 150 -2.68 3.61 13.04
C LEU A 150 -3.25 2.44 12.21
N GLY A 151 -2.37 1.69 11.54
CA GLY A 151 -2.69 0.51 10.78
C GLY A 151 -1.46 -0.09 10.15
N THR A 152 -1.47 -1.41 9.98
CA THR A 152 -0.35 -2.18 9.44
C THR A 152 -0.85 -3.24 8.48
N LYS A 153 -0.13 -3.45 7.38
CA LYS A 153 -0.47 -4.50 6.40
C LYS A 153 0.76 -4.98 5.64
N ILE A 154 0.62 -6.13 5.01
CA ILE A 154 1.58 -6.62 4.01
C ILE A 154 1.58 -5.68 2.81
N THR A 155 2.76 -5.44 2.23
CA THR A 155 2.92 -4.78 0.93
C THR A 155 3.51 -5.76 -0.10
N GLY A 156 3.17 -5.53 -1.37
CA GLY A 156 3.54 -6.44 -2.45
C GLY A 156 2.73 -7.74 -2.46
N ALA A 157 3.33 -8.81 -2.98
CA ALA A 157 2.65 -10.09 -3.22
C ALA A 157 2.41 -10.95 -1.96
N GLY A 158 3.05 -10.62 -0.84
CA GLY A 158 2.97 -11.40 0.39
C GLY A 158 3.92 -12.61 0.44
N ASP A 159 3.71 -13.51 1.40
CA ASP A 159 4.55 -14.69 1.69
C ASP A 159 5.99 -14.39 2.14
N GLY A 160 6.31 -13.14 2.40
CA GLY A 160 7.62 -12.60 2.75
C GLY A 160 7.71 -11.15 2.32
N GLY A 161 8.94 -10.65 2.12
CA GLY A 161 9.16 -9.25 1.79
C GLY A 161 8.82 -8.31 2.93
N CYS A 162 8.08 -7.25 2.66
CA CYS A 162 7.87 -6.18 3.63
C CYS A 162 6.44 -6.07 4.13
N ILE A 163 6.30 -5.50 5.32
CA ILE A 163 5.05 -4.89 5.79
C ILE A 163 5.19 -3.37 5.75
N ILE A 164 4.07 -2.66 5.68
CA ILE A 164 3.99 -1.22 5.88
C ILE A 164 3.11 -0.91 7.08
N ALA A 165 3.56 0.02 7.91
CA ALA A 165 2.79 0.53 9.04
C ALA A 165 2.69 2.06 8.96
N LEU A 166 1.52 2.60 9.27
CA LEU A 166 1.30 4.03 9.35
C LEU A 166 1.51 4.47 10.79
N VAL A 167 2.58 5.21 11.06
CA VAL A 167 3.04 5.54 12.41
C VAL A 167 3.17 7.05 12.57
N LYS A 168 2.61 7.60 13.66
CA LYS A 168 2.79 9.01 13.99
C LYS A 168 4.23 9.31 14.43
N ASP A 169 4.69 10.54 14.19
CA ASP A 169 6.05 10.98 14.53
C ASP A 169 6.40 10.69 15.99
N GLU A 170 5.46 10.91 16.91
CA GLU A 170 5.59 10.68 18.36
C GLU A 170 5.81 9.21 18.78
N ASN A 171 5.65 8.28 17.87
CA ASN A 171 5.79 6.84 18.14
C ASN A 171 7.00 6.20 17.42
N LEU A 172 7.71 6.94 16.57
CA LEU A 172 8.83 6.38 15.80
C LEU A 172 9.99 5.90 16.67
N ASP A 173 10.24 6.55 17.80
CA ASP A 173 11.29 6.19 18.75
C ASP A 173 11.01 4.86 19.49
N LYS A 174 9.77 4.38 19.49
CA LYS A 174 9.36 3.11 20.09
C LYS A 174 9.63 1.89 19.19
N VAL A 175 9.76 2.11 17.89
CA VAL A 175 9.91 1.04 16.88
C VAL A 175 11.06 0.08 17.19
N PRO A 176 12.29 0.56 17.54
CA PRO A 176 13.42 -0.35 17.78
C PRO A 176 13.21 -1.33 18.95
N ALA A 177 12.36 -0.98 19.90
CA ALA A 177 12.05 -1.82 21.06
C ALA A 177 11.02 -2.93 20.74
N LEU A 178 10.23 -2.74 19.67
CA LEU A 178 9.12 -3.61 19.31
C LEU A 178 9.47 -4.62 18.22
N LEU A 179 10.44 -4.29 17.38
CA LEU A 179 10.85 -5.17 16.30
C LEU A 179 12.01 -6.09 16.72
N PRO A 180 12.04 -7.34 16.23
CA PRO A 180 13.20 -8.21 16.39
C PRO A 180 14.46 -7.56 15.80
N LYS A 181 15.61 -7.73 16.45
CA LYS A 181 16.88 -7.09 16.06
C LYS A 181 17.42 -7.49 14.68
N ASP A 182 16.96 -8.60 14.15
CA ASP A 182 17.31 -9.13 12.83
C ASP A 182 16.47 -8.53 11.70
N LYS A 183 15.50 -7.66 12.01
CA LYS A 183 14.67 -7.00 11.00
C LYS A 183 15.22 -5.63 10.62
N GLU A 184 15.25 -5.40 9.32
CA GLU A 184 15.58 -4.09 8.76
C GLU A 184 14.32 -3.26 8.61
N TYR A 185 14.40 -1.99 8.94
CA TYR A 185 13.29 -1.05 8.75
C TYR A 185 13.78 0.35 8.44
N PHE A 186 12.93 1.11 7.79
CA PHE A 186 13.12 2.55 7.59
C PHE A 186 11.77 3.26 7.54
N SER A 187 11.76 4.54 7.86
CA SER A 187 10.59 5.40 7.70
C SER A 187 10.70 6.25 6.44
N ALA A 188 9.59 6.47 5.77
CA ALA A 188 9.48 7.30 4.58
C ALA A 188 8.27 8.22 4.69
N LYS A 189 8.35 9.39 4.05
CA LYS A 189 7.22 10.26 3.77
C LYS A 189 6.69 9.97 2.37
N ILE A 190 5.40 10.21 2.15
CA ILE A 190 4.82 10.09 0.81
C ILE A 190 5.30 11.28 -0.03
N ASP A 191 5.98 10.99 -1.14
CA ASP A 191 6.34 12.01 -2.13
C ASP A 191 5.10 12.39 -2.96
N THR A 192 4.73 13.66 -2.93
CA THR A 192 3.54 14.18 -3.62
C THR A 192 3.82 14.68 -5.03
N LYS A 193 5.11 14.73 -5.45
CA LYS A 193 5.49 15.36 -6.72
C LYS A 193 5.61 14.38 -7.89
N GLY A 194 5.89 13.11 -7.60
CA GLY A 194 6.19 12.13 -8.64
C GLY A 194 7.47 12.45 -9.43
N VAL A 195 7.51 12.04 -10.70
CA VAL A 195 8.67 12.27 -11.57
C VAL A 195 8.76 13.74 -11.98
N VAL A 196 9.88 14.37 -11.65
CA VAL A 196 10.21 15.74 -12.03
C VAL A 196 11.30 15.71 -13.08
N TRP A 197 11.04 16.28 -14.25
CA TRP A 197 12.06 16.49 -15.28
C TRP A 197 12.86 17.77 -14.98
N LYS A 198 14.18 17.62 -14.85
CA LYS A 198 15.07 18.79 -14.87
C LYS A 198 15.50 19.02 -16.32
N THR A 199 15.11 20.14 -16.91
CA THR A 199 15.79 20.66 -18.12
C THR A 199 17.11 21.25 -17.66
N GLU A 200 18.23 20.73 -18.15
CA GLU A 200 19.51 21.42 -18.03
C GLU A 200 19.43 22.70 -18.90
N GLU A 201 19.56 23.86 -18.26
CA GLU A 201 19.75 25.15 -18.93
C GLU A 201 21.20 25.28 -19.37
#